data_1f4ba7153001fa31c5aec0d6649283a3
#
_entry.id   1f4ba7153001fa31c5aec0d6649283a3
#
_cell.length_a   1.000
_cell.length_b   1.000
_cell.length_c   1.000
_cell.angle_alpha   90.00
_cell.angle_beta   90.00
_cell.angle_gamma   90.00
#
_symmetry.space_group_name_H-M   'P 1'
#
loop_
_entity.id
_entity.type
_entity.pdbx_description
1 polymer ?
#
loop_
_entity_poly.entity_id
_entity_poly.type
_entity_poly.pdbx_seq_one_letter_code
_entity_poly.pdbx_strand_id
1 'polypeptide(L)'
;MISIVDDDESVRESTKALVRSLGYSASAFASAEEFLNADTDDTNCLIVDIQMTGLSGVELHERLKSQGRHIPVIFITAFADEKTRGHALKSGAVGFLRKPFSDEKLTNCIDSALAQCDC
;
A
#
# COMPACT_ATOMS: atom_id res chain seq x y z
N MET A 1 -0.33 12.72 -1.52
CA MET A 1 -0.87 11.70 -2.48
C MET A 1 -0.73 10.29 -1.90
N ILE A 2 -1.82 9.57 -1.85
CA ILE A 2 -1.80 8.16 -1.44
C ILE A 2 -1.90 7.32 -2.71
N SER A 3 -0.94 6.43 -2.92
CA SER A 3 -0.91 5.55 -4.08
C SER A 3 -1.43 4.16 -3.69
N ILE A 4 -2.22 3.57 -4.56
CA ILE A 4 -2.85 2.27 -4.34
C ILE A 4 -2.41 1.34 -5.47
N VAL A 5 -1.88 0.17 -5.12
CA VAL A 5 -1.46 -0.84 -6.09
C VAL A 5 -2.19 -2.14 -5.79
N ASP A 6 -3.06 -2.56 -6.70
CA ASP A 6 -3.83 -3.78 -6.56
C ASP A 6 -4.26 -4.24 -7.95
N ASP A 7 -4.07 -5.52 -8.27
CA ASP A 7 -4.45 -6.05 -9.57
C ASP A 7 -5.95 -6.38 -9.66
N ASP A 8 -6.67 -6.35 -8.54
CA ASP A 8 -8.13 -6.51 -8.54
C ASP A 8 -8.78 -5.14 -8.71
N GLU A 9 -9.45 -4.94 -9.84
CA GLU A 9 -10.07 -3.66 -10.17
C GLU A 9 -11.10 -3.22 -9.13
N SER A 10 -11.93 -4.13 -8.65
CA SER A 10 -12.95 -3.80 -7.66
C SER A 10 -12.35 -3.28 -6.36
N VAL A 11 -11.33 -3.98 -5.85
CA VAL A 11 -10.64 -3.57 -4.62
C VAL A 11 -9.89 -2.26 -4.85
N ARG A 12 -9.22 -2.14 -5.98
CA ARG A 12 -8.46 -0.93 -6.33
C ARG A 12 -9.36 0.31 -6.36
N GLU A 13 -10.49 0.22 -7.04
CA GLU A 13 -11.41 1.35 -7.17
C GLU A 13 -12.13 1.66 -5.87
N SER A 14 -12.51 0.63 -5.11
CA SER A 14 -13.15 0.82 -3.80
C SER A 14 -12.20 1.48 -2.82
N THR A 15 -10.95 1.05 -2.78
CA THR A 15 -9.94 1.61 -1.90
C THR A 15 -9.64 3.06 -2.27
N LYS A 16 -9.53 3.36 -3.56
CA LYS A 16 -9.32 4.71 -4.06
C LYS A 16 -10.47 5.64 -3.66
N ALA A 17 -11.71 5.17 -3.81
CA ALA A 17 -12.89 5.95 -3.44
C ALA A 17 -12.91 6.24 -1.94
N LEU A 18 -12.57 5.24 -1.12
CA LEU A 18 -12.51 5.40 0.32
C LEU A 18 -11.45 6.44 0.70
N VAL A 19 -10.25 6.33 0.16
CA VAL A 19 -9.17 7.28 0.45
C VAL A 19 -9.58 8.71 0.10
N ARG A 20 -10.22 8.89 -1.05
CA ARG A 20 -10.70 10.20 -1.46
C ARG A 20 -11.79 10.72 -0.52
N SER A 21 -12.66 9.86 -0.03
CA SER A 21 -13.72 10.26 0.90
C SER A 21 -13.16 10.74 2.24
N LEU A 22 -11.93 10.34 2.58
CA LEU A 22 -11.26 10.78 3.79
C LEU A 22 -10.55 12.13 3.61
N GLY A 23 -10.59 12.69 2.41
CA GLY A 23 -10.00 14.00 2.14
C GLY A 23 -8.59 13.94 1.52
N TYR A 24 -8.11 12.75 1.18
CA TYR A 24 -6.79 12.60 0.59
C TYR A 24 -6.86 12.51 -0.93
N SER A 25 -5.81 12.93 -1.61
CA SER A 25 -5.63 12.66 -3.03
C SER A 25 -5.18 11.21 -3.21
N ALA A 26 -5.69 10.55 -4.22
CA ALA A 26 -5.39 9.14 -4.46
C ALA A 26 -5.12 8.86 -5.93
N SER A 27 -4.14 8.01 -6.18
CA SER A 27 -3.85 7.45 -7.51
C SER A 27 -3.84 5.93 -7.39
N ALA A 28 -4.30 5.24 -8.42
CA ALA A 28 -4.38 3.79 -8.40
C ALA A 28 -3.63 3.18 -9.58
N PHE A 29 -3.00 2.05 -9.34
CA PHE A 29 -2.20 1.33 -10.33
C PHE A 29 -2.59 -0.15 -10.30
N ALA A 30 -2.60 -0.78 -11.47
CA ALA A 30 -3.00 -2.18 -11.59
C ALA A 30 -1.86 -3.15 -11.31
N SER A 31 -0.62 -2.67 -11.25
CA SER A 31 0.54 -3.51 -11.00
C SER A 31 1.67 -2.70 -10.36
N ALA A 32 2.61 -3.42 -9.75
CA ALA A 32 3.81 -2.79 -9.20
C ALA A 32 4.64 -2.13 -10.31
N GLU A 33 4.68 -2.76 -11.48
CA GLU A 33 5.41 -2.24 -12.62
C GLU A 33 4.84 -0.90 -13.07
N GLU A 34 3.52 -0.75 -13.12
CA GLU A 34 2.88 0.52 -13.46
C GLU A 34 3.27 1.61 -12.47
N PHE A 35 3.28 1.27 -11.17
CA PHE A 35 3.67 2.21 -10.13
C PHE A 35 5.12 2.67 -10.31
N LEU A 36 6.02 1.71 -10.58
CA LEU A 36 7.44 2.01 -10.73
C LEU A 36 7.73 2.85 -11.98
N ASN A 37 6.92 2.72 -13.02
CA ASN A 37 7.10 3.45 -14.26
C ASN A 37 6.42 4.81 -14.29
N ALA A 38 5.59 5.11 -13.31
CA ALA A 38 4.89 6.38 -13.22
C ALA A 38 5.69 7.39 -12.39
N ASP A 39 5.38 8.67 -12.54
CA ASP A 39 5.91 9.69 -11.65
C ASP A 39 5.14 9.67 -10.34
N THR A 40 5.74 9.07 -9.32
CA THR A 40 5.11 8.88 -8.02
C THR A 40 5.88 9.56 -6.89
N ASP A 41 6.68 10.56 -7.23
CA ASP A 41 7.51 11.27 -6.25
C ASP A 41 6.70 11.97 -5.16
N ASP A 42 5.44 12.28 -5.43
CA ASP A 42 4.54 12.91 -4.47
C ASP A 42 3.79 11.90 -3.58
N THR A 43 4.11 10.62 -3.67
CA THR A 43 3.46 9.59 -2.86
C THR A 43 3.92 9.68 -1.40
N ASN A 44 2.97 9.89 -0.50
CA ASN A 44 3.21 9.98 0.95
C ASN A 44 2.91 8.67 1.66
N CYS A 45 2.12 7.80 1.07
CA CYS A 45 1.73 6.51 1.62
C CYS A 45 1.38 5.57 0.46
N LEU A 46 1.79 4.32 0.58
CA LEU A 46 1.52 3.30 -0.43
C LEU A 46 0.68 2.19 0.17
N ILE A 47 -0.46 1.92 -0.44
CA ILE A 47 -1.33 0.79 -0.07
C ILE A 47 -1.17 -0.24 -1.18
N VAL A 48 -0.66 -1.41 -0.86
CA VAL A 48 -0.32 -2.40 -1.87
C VAL A 48 -0.75 -3.80 -1.47
N ASP A 49 -1.33 -4.53 -2.43
CA ASP A 49 -1.67 -5.94 -2.27
C ASP A 49 -0.37 -6.76 -2.29
N ILE A 50 -0.21 -7.65 -1.32
CA ILE A 50 0.95 -8.54 -1.28
C ILE A 50 0.94 -9.50 -2.46
N GLN A 51 -0.23 -10.01 -2.80
CA GLN A 51 -0.36 -11.05 -3.84
C GLN A 51 -0.85 -10.46 -5.13
N MET A 52 0.07 -10.21 -6.05
CA MET A 52 -0.21 -9.69 -7.38
C MET A 52 0.53 -10.52 -8.42
N THR A 53 0.01 -10.53 -9.64
CA THR A 53 0.70 -11.10 -10.79
C THR A 53 1.94 -10.25 -11.08
N GLY A 54 3.09 -10.89 -11.29
CA GLY A 54 4.35 -10.19 -11.48
C GLY A 54 5.01 -9.88 -10.14
N LEU A 55 5.47 -8.66 -9.95
CA LEU A 55 6.08 -8.26 -8.67
C LEU A 55 5.05 -8.27 -7.55
N SER A 56 5.38 -8.93 -6.44
CA SER A 56 4.53 -8.92 -5.27
C SER A 56 4.64 -7.58 -4.53
N GLY A 57 3.74 -7.34 -3.58
CA GLY A 57 3.81 -6.13 -2.76
C GLY A 57 5.10 -6.04 -1.95
N VAL A 58 5.57 -7.17 -1.43
CA VAL A 58 6.82 -7.19 -0.66
C VAL A 58 8.01 -6.89 -1.56
N GLU A 59 8.03 -7.45 -2.77
CA GLU A 59 9.10 -7.17 -3.73
C GLU A 59 9.10 -5.70 -4.15
N LEU A 60 7.94 -5.10 -4.34
CA LEU A 60 7.83 -3.68 -4.63
C LEU A 60 8.43 -2.85 -3.50
N HIS A 61 8.08 -3.17 -2.26
CA HIS A 61 8.60 -2.46 -1.09
C HIS A 61 10.13 -2.55 -1.02
N GLU A 62 10.69 -3.75 -1.25
CA GLU A 62 12.13 -3.94 -1.24
C GLU A 62 12.81 -3.13 -2.35
N ARG A 63 12.19 -3.08 -3.52
CA ARG A 63 12.73 -2.30 -4.65
C ARG A 63 12.74 -0.81 -4.34
N LEU A 64 11.66 -0.29 -3.73
CA LEU A 64 11.60 1.11 -3.34
C LEU A 64 12.68 1.46 -2.33
N LYS A 65 12.91 0.60 -1.34
CA LYS A 65 13.97 0.81 -0.36
C LYS A 65 15.34 0.83 -1.02
N SER A 66 15.58 -0.06 -1.99
CA SER A 66 16.87 -0.10 -2.70
C SER A 66 17.10 1.15 -3.54
N GLN A 67 16.04 1.85 -3.92
CA GLN A 67 16.13 3.11 -4.65
C GLN A 67 16.22 4.33 -3.72
N GLY A 68 16.29 4.10 -2.42
CA GLY A 68 16.33 5.18 -1.43
C GLY A 68 14.98 5.84 -1.19
N ARG A 69 13.89 5.23 -1.64
CA ARG A 69 12.53 5.76 -1.47
C ARG A 69 11.91 5.13 -0.24
N HIS A 70 11.86 5.89 0.84
CA HIS A 70 11.33 5.43 2.13
C HIS A 70 9.88 5.85 2.29
N ILE A 71 8.99 5.23 1.49
CA ILE A 71 7.56 5.51 1.52
C ILE A 71 6.91 4.58 2.56
N PRO A 72 6.10 5.11 3.48
CA PRO A 72 5.33 4.24 4.39
C PRO A 72 4.41 3.31 3.60
N VAL A 73 4.46 2.01 3.88
CA VAL A 73 3.72 1.00 3.13
C VAL A 73 2.72 0.29 4.03
N ILE A 74 1.49 0.20 3.55
CA ILE A 74 0.43 -0.60 4.16
C ILE A 74 0.16 -1.77 3.23
N PHE A 75 0.39 -2.99 3.71
CA PHE A 75 0.09 -4.18 2.93
C PHE A 75 -1.34 -4.63 3.15
N ILE A 76 -2.01 -5.04 2.07
CA ILE A 76 -3.32 -5.66 2.13
C ILE A 76 -3.24 -7.04 1.47
N THR A 77 -4.03 -8.00 1.96
CA THR A 77 -4.03 -9.36 1.41
C THR A 77 -5.34 -10.08 1.73
N ALA A 78 -5.75 -10.98 0.82
CA ALA A 78 -6.86 -11.89 1.07
C ALA A 78 -6.42 -13.09 1.92
N PHE A 79 -5.12 -13.34 2.01
CA PHE A 79 -4.55 -14.49 2.71
C PHE A 79 -3.58 -14.03 3.79
N ALA A 80 -4.10 -13.83 4.99
CA ALA A 80 -3.32 -13.32 6.11
C ALA A 80 -2.82 -14.47 7.00
N ASP A 81 -1.81 -15.22 6.54
CA ASP A 81 -1.18 -16.21 7.40
C ASP A 81 -0.05 -15.55 8.21
N GLU A 82 0.37 -16.25 9.28
CA GLU A 82 1.40 -15.74 10.18
C GLU A 82 2.73 -15.51 9.49
N LYS A 83 3.09 -16.37 8.55
CA LYS A 83 4.36 -16.26 7.82
C LYS A 83 4.38 -15.02 6.94
N THR A 84 3.32 -14.79 6.19
CA THR A 84 3.19 -13.63 5.31
C THR A 84 3.18 -12.35 6.13
N ARG A 85 2.41 -12.33 7.21
CA ARG A 85 2.34 -11.18 8.10
C ARG A 85 3.69 -10.86 8.72
N GLY A 86 4.39 -11.88 9.22
CA GLY A 86 5.70 -11.70 9.80
C GLY A 86 6.71 -11.15 8.81
N HIS A 87 6.68 -11.65 7.57
CA HIS A 87 7.57 -11.19 6.51
C HIS A 87 7.29 -9.73 6.16
N ALA A 88 6.01 -9.37 6.03
CA ALA A 88 5.62 -7.99 5.71
C ALA A 88 6.06 -7.02 6.80
N LEU A 89 5.85 -7.38 8.06
CA LEU A 89 6.25 -6.52 9.19
C LEU A 89 7.75 -6.40 9.30
N LYS A 90 8.49 -7.46 9.03
CA LYS A 90 9.96 -7.44 9.03
C LYS A 90 10.51 -6.53 7.94
N SER A 91 9.82 -6.38 6.82
CA SER A 91 10.26 -5.51 5.74
C SER A 91 10.10 -4.02 6.09
N GLY A 92 9.44 -3.72 7.21
CA GLY A 92 9.27 -2.35 7.67
C GLY A 92 7.92 -1.74 7.34
N ALA A 93 6.91 -2.56 7.04
CA ALA A 93 5.57 -2.06 6.74
C ALA A 93 4.98 -1.35 7.96
N VAL A 94 4.26 -0.27 7.70
CA VAL A 94 3.56 0.48 8.74
C VAL A 94 2.28 -0.24 9.18
N GLY A 95 1.64 -0.92 8.24
CA GLY A 95 0.39 -1.61 8.53
C GLY A 95 0.21 -2.85 7.68
N PHE A 96 -0.69 -3.71 8.13
CA PHE A 96 -1.03 -4.95 7.47
C PHE A 96 -2.52 -5.20 7.67
N LEU A 97 -3.29 -5.27 6.58
CA LEU A 97 -4.73 -5.45 6.63
C LEU A 97 -5.15 -6.67 5.84
N ARG A 98 -6.08 -7.43 6.40
CA ARG A 98 -6.69 -8.57 5.73
C ARG A 98 -7.95 -8.12 5.00
N LYS A 99 -8.12 -8.54 3.75
CA LYS A 99 -9.34 -8.30 2.98
C LYS A 99 -10.46 -9.24 3.46
N PRO A 100 -11.69 -8.79 3.56
CA PRO A 100 -12.13 -7.40 3.51
C PRO A 100 -11.76 -6.66 4.79
N PHE A 101 -11.31 -5.43 4.68
CA PHE A 101 -10.97 -4.60 5.82
C PHE A 101 -12.02 -3.52 6.02
N SER A 102 -12.16 -3.03 7.27
CA SER A 102 -13.10 -1.96 7.56
C SER A 102 -12.49 -0.59 7.21
N ASP A 103 -13.35 0.39 6.96
CA ASP A 103 -12.92 1.75 6.69
C ASP A 103 -12.10 2.31 7.86
N GLU A 104 -12.52 1.99 9.09
CA GLU A 104 -11.84 2.43 10.29
C GLU A 104 -10.40 1.90 10.36
N LYS A 105 -10.21 0.62 10.06
CA LYS A 105 -8.87 0.02 10.10
C LYS A 105 -7.95 0.64 9.06
N LEU A 106 -8.45 0.87 7.86
CA LEU A 106 -7.65 1.52 6.83
C LEU A 106 -7.31 2.95 7.23
N THR A 107 -8.28 3.70 7.74
CA THR A 107 -8.07 5.07 8.19
C THR A 107 -6.98 5.14 9.25
N ASN A 108 -7.02 4.24 10.24
CA ASN A 108 -6.02 4.19 11.30
C ASN A 108 -4.62 3.90 10.75
N CYS A 109 -4.52 3.00 9.77
CA CYS A 109 -3.23 2.69 9.13
C CYS A 109 -2.69 3.89 8.37
N ILE A 110 -3.56 4.59 7.64
CA ILE A 110 -3.15 5.79 6.88
C ILE A 110 -2.66 6.88 7.85
N ASP A 111 -3.39 7.11 8.94
CA ASP A 111 -3.00 8.11 9.92
C ASP A 111 -1.63 7.79 10.52
N SER A 112 -1.39 6.51 10.84
CA SER A 112 -0.09 6.08 11.35
C SER A 112 1.02 6.26 10.31
N ALA A 113 0.73 5.94 9.05
CA ALA A 113 1.69 6.08 7.97
C ALA A 113 2.08 7.54 7.74
N LEU A 114 1.10 8.43 7.72
CA LEU A 114 1.35 9.85 7.50
C LEU A 114 2.06 10.50 8.68
N ALA A 115 1.81 10.03 9.89
CA ALA A 115 2.51 10.50 11.06
C ALA A 115 4.02 10.19 10.99
N GLN A 116 4.40 9.09 10.38
CA GLN A 116 5.80 8.72 10.21
C GLN A 116 6.52 9.57 9.16
N CYS A 117 5.78 10.14 8.22
CA CYS A 117 6.34 11.00 7.20
C CYS A 117 6.62 12.40 7.71
N ASP A 118 6.19 12.72 8.90
CA ASP A 118 6.30 14.03 9.51
C ASP A 118 7.61 14.14 10.29
N CYS A 119 8.69 14.00 9.58
CA CYS A 119 10.01 14.04 10.15
C CYS A 119 10.59 15.44 10.09
#